data_cff0bd24762011307eae0eda221fc50d
#
_entry.id   cff0bd24762011307eae0eda221fc50d
#
_cell.length_a   1.000
_cell.length_b   1.000
_cell.length_c   1.000
_cell.angle_alpha   90.00
_cell.angle_beta   90.00
_cell.angle_gamma   90.00
#
_symmetry.space_group_name_H-M   'P 1'
#
loop_
_entity.id
_entity.type
_entity.pdbx_description
1 polymer ?
#
loop_
_entity_poly.entity_id
_entity_poly.type
_entity_poly.pdbx_seq_one_letter_code
_entity_poly.pdbx_strand_id
1 'polypeptide(L)'
;MILKPLFFITFILLTAPAFGQTIKIGELNSYKVFAAFLEPYKKGMDLALEEINTGGGVLGRKLELVVRDDGGTPGDAVRVAEELIARERVNVLMGTFASHVGLAVANLAAQRKVLFVASEPLTDKIVWENGNRYTFRLRPSTYMQTAMLVPEAAKLKKKRWAIVYPNYEYGQSATASFKKLLKQAQPDAEFVAEQAPALGKIDAGAVVQALAEAKPDAIFSSLFAADLQKFVREGNTRGLFRNTVVFNLLAGEPEYLDTLKDETPEGWWVTGYPWSEINTPEHKAFRDAYQKRWKDYPRQGSVVGYTAVYAVAEAFKKAKSVETEKLVEALKGLKMQTPFGPIEWRALDHQSTMGAYVGQLARKGGKGEMVNWRYADGTKVQPSDGEIRALRKE
;
A
#
# COMPACT_ATOMS: atom_id res chain seq x y z
N MET A 1 -84.20 -21.51 -8.96
CA MET A 1 -83.02 -21.77 -8.10
C MET A 1 -81.75 -21.38 -8.89
N ILE A 2 -81.27 -20.14 -8.68
CA ILE A 2 -80.19 -19.56 -9.49
C ILE A 2 -78.90 -19.70 -8.67
N LEU A 3 -77.94 -20.57 -9.10
CA LEU A 3 -76.60 -20.73 -8.51
C LEU A 3 -75.75 -19.53 -8.96
N LYS A 4 -75.19 -18.77 -8.01
CA LYS A 4 -74.16 -17.75 -8.26
C LYS A 4 -72.77 -18.40 -8.25
N PRO A 5 -71.89 -18.11 -9.23
CA PRO A 5 -70.53 -18.61 -9.18
C PRO A 5 -69.68 -17.81 -8.17
N LEU A 6 -68.99 -18.53 -7.29
CA LEU A 6 -68.04 -17.98 -6.32
C LEU A 6 -66.69 -17.81 -7.04
N PHE A 7 -66.28 -16.59 -7.29
CA PHE A 7 -64.94 -16.25 -7.85
C PHE A 7 -63.90 -16.29 -6.70
N PHE A 8 -63.02 -17.25 -6.73
CA PHE A 8 -61.83 -17.29 -5.85
C PHE A 8 -60.73 -16.40 -6.48
N ILE A 9 -60.47 -15.24 -5.90
CA ILE A 9 -59.34 -14.37 -6.26
C ILE A 9 -58.12 -14.90 -5.50
N THR A 10 -57.23 -15.60 -6.21
CA THR A 10 -55.96 -16.03 -5.68
C THR A 10 -55.00 -14.83 -5.68
N PHE A 11 -54.73 -14.29 -4.49
CA PHE A 11 -53.74 -13.26 -4.29
C PHE A 11 -52.31 -13.88 -4.38
N ILE A 12 -51.62 -13.71 -5.50
CA ILE A 12 -50.20 -14.05 -5.64
C ILE A 12 -49.41 -12.95 -4.92
N LEU A 13 -48.97 -13.22 -3.70
CA LEU A 13 -48.00 -12.40 -2.98
C LEU A 13 -46.65 -12.48 -3.75
N LEU A 14 -46.42 -11.49 -4.60
CA LEU A 14 -45.08 -11.22 -5.12
C LEU A 14 -44.21 -10.78 -3.93
N THR A 15 -43.46 -11.74 -3.33
CA THR A 15 -42.40 -11.40 -2.40
C THR A 15 -41.27 -10.73 -3.20
N ALA A 16 -41.24 -9.40 -3.17
CA ALA A 16 -40.09 -8.63 -3.59
C ALA A 16 -38.87 -9.16 -2.79
N PRO A 17 -37.73 -9.45 -3.44
CA PRO A 17 -36.54 -9.81 -2.70
C PRO A 17 -36.21 -8.68 -1.73
N ALA A 18 -36.29 -8.96 -0.43
CA ALA A 18 -35.80 -8.04 0.58
C ALA A 18 -34.28 -7.95 0.36
N PHE A 19 -33.82 -6.93 -0.36
CA PHE A 19 -32.40 -6.61 -0.42
C PHE A 19 -31.94 -6.38 1.01
N GLY A 20 -31.19 -7.33 1.55
CA GLY A 20 -30.60 -7.20 2.88
C GLY A 20 -29.80 -5.89 2.96
N GLN A 21 -29.74 -5.30 4.15
CA GLN A 21 -28.96 -4.08 4.40
C GLN A 21 -27.55 -4.20 3.83
N THR A 22 -27.02 -3.15 3.17
CA THR A 22 -25.67 -3.13 2.59
C THR A 22 -24.61 -3.50 3.61
N ILE A 23 -23.50 -4.11 3.17
CA ILE A 23 -22.31 -4.32 4.01
C ILE A 23 -21.44 -3.08 3.84
N LYS A 24 -21.17 -2.37 4.91
CA LYS A 24 -20.42 -1.11 4.89
C LYS A 24 -18.95 -1.33 5.21
N ILE A 25 -18.09 -0.78 4.36
CA ILE A 25 -16.65 -0.69 4.57
C ILE A 25 -16.33 0.78 4.84
N GLY A 26 -15.81 1.10 6.03
CA GLY A 26 -15.32 2.42 6.37
C GLY A 26 -13.90 2.59 5.83
N GLU A 27 -13.73 3.49 4.88
CA GLU A 27 -12.43 3.81 4.31
C GLU A 27 -12.00 5.20 4.76
N LEU A 28 -10.76 5.30 5.25
CA LEU A 28 -10.19 6.57 5.69
C LEU A 28 -8.75 6.70 5.20
N ASN A 29 -8.46 7.86 4.60
CA ASN A 29 -7.15 8.16 4.03
C ASN A 29 -6.90 9.66 3.96
N SER A 30 -5.62 10.05 3.83
CA SER A 30 -5.19 11.48 3.81
C SER A 30 -5.34 12.08 2.41
N TYR A 31 -6.54 12.08 1.84
CA TYR A 31 -6.83 12.45 0.45
C TYR A 31 -6.35 13.86 0.08
N LYS A 32 -6.52 14.81 0.98
CA LYS A 32 -6.08 16.21 0.75
C LYS A 32 -4.57 16.36 0.78
N VAL A 33 -3.88 15.51 1.52
CA VAL A 33 -2.42 15.59 1.70
C VAL A 33 -1.68 14.86 0.59
N PHE A 34 -2.16 13.68 0.19
CA PHE A 34 -1.50 12.78 -0.76
C PHE A 34 -2.37 12.44 -1.98
N ALA A 35 -3.04 13.46 -2.54
CA ALA A 35 -3.99 13.30 -3.65
C ALA A 35 -3.41 12.55 -4.86
N ALA A 36 -2.15 12.80 -5.23
CA ALA A 36 -1.50 12.16 -6.38
C ALA A 36 -1.49 10.63 -6.31
N PHE A 37 -1.40 10.06 -5.10
CA PHE A 37 -1.48 8.62 -4.87
C PHE A 37 -2.92 8.18 -4.59
N LEU A 38 -3.67 8.96 -3.82
CA LEU A 38 -4.97 8.53 -3.28
C LEU A 38 -6.14 8.71 -4.24
N GLU A 39 -6.04 9.61 -5.24
CA GLU A 39 -7.02 9.64 -6.34
C GLU A 39 -6.98 8.36 -7.18
N PRO A 40 -5.83 7.86 -7.66
CA PRO A 40 -5.73 6.55 -8.27
C PRO A 40 -6.19 5.40 -7.36
N TYR A 41 -5.85 5.45 -6.07
CA TYR A 41 -6.29 4.48 -5.07
C TYR A 41 -7.83 4.41 -5.00
N LYS A 42 -8.50 5.56 -4.91
CA LYS A 42 -9.95 5.63 -4.91
C LYS A 42 -10.56 5.07 -6.19
N LYS A 43 -10.00 5.41 -7.36
CA LYS A 43 -10.43 4.84 -8.65
C LYS A 43 -10.32 3.31 -8.66
N GLY A 44 -9.27 2.75 -8.08
CA GLY A 44 -9.09 1.30 -7.92
C GLY A 44 -10.17 0.69 -7.04
N MET A 45 -10.47 1.31 -5.90
CA MET A 45 -11.55 0.87 -5.01
C MET A 45 -12.92 0.90 -5.69
N ASP A 46 -13.23 2.01 -6.38
CA ASP A 46 -14.52 2.18 -7.07
C ASP A 46 -14.69 1.11 -8.16
N LEU A 47 -13.64 0.77 -8.91
CA LEU A 47 -13.68 -0.29 -9.91
C LEU A 47 -13.98 -1.65 -9.26
N ALA A 48 -13.28 -2.01 -8.19
CA ALA A 48 -13.51 -3.27 -7.47
C ALA A 48 -14.93 -3.34 -6.91
N LEU A 49 -15.42 -2.24 -6.33
CA LEU A 49 -16.77 -2.15 -5.80
C LEU A 49 -17.83 -2.36 -6.88
N GLU A 50 -17.65 -1.71 -8.06
CA GLU A 50 -18.55 -1.87 -9.21
C GLU A 50 -18.58 -3.33 -9.69
N GLU A 51 -17.41 -3.98 -9.83
CA GLU A 51 -17.32 -5.36 -10.28
C GLU A 51 -17.98 -6.34 -9.29
N ILE A 52 -17.67 -6.22 -8.01
CA ILE A 52 -18.24 -7.07 -6.96
C ILE A 52 -19.76 -6.91 -6.89
N ASN A 53 -20.26 -5.68 -6.92
CA ASN A 53 -21.68 -5.40 -6.81
C ASN A 53 -22.47 -5.81 -8.07
N THR A 54 -21.86 -5.71 -9.25
CA THR A 54 -22.43 -6.20 -10.51
C THR A 54 -22.45 -7.73 -10.53
N GLY A 55 -21.47 -8.39 -9.94
CA GLY A 55 -21.40 -9.84 -9.77
C GLY A 55 -22.35 -10.41 -8.69
N GLY A 56 -23.25 -9.61 -8.13
CA GLY A 56 -24.23 -10.05 -7.10
C GLY A 56 -23.85 -9.70 -5.66
N GLY A 57 -22.76 -8.97 -5.46
CA GLY A 57 -22.30 -8.52 -4.15
C GLY A 57 -21.64 -9.62 -3.31
N VAL A 58 -21.76 -9.52 -2.01
CA VAL A 58 -21.21 -10.47 -1.03
C VAL A 58 -22.31 -10.91 -0.08
N LEU A 59 -22.43 -12.21 0.16
CA LEU A 59 -23.50 -12.81 1.00
C LEU A 59 -24.92 -12.38 0.55
N GLY A 60 -25.15 -12.19 -0.76
CA GLY A 60 -26.42 -11.71 -1.30
C GLY A 60 -26.71 -10.22 -1.02
N ARG A 61 -25.72 -9.45 -0.59
CA ARG A 61 -25.82 -8.03 -0.23
C ARG A 61 -24.81 -7.20 -1.02
N LYS A 62 -25.15 -5.96 -1.36
CA LYS A 62 -24.19 -5.03 -1.95
C LYS A 62 -23.19 -4.55 -0.92
N LEU A 63 -21.96 -4.29 -1.37
CA LEU A 63 -20.97 -3.54 -0.60
C LEU A 63 -21.17 -2.04 -0.79
N GLU A 64 -20.87 -1.28 0.25
CA GLU A 64 -20.88 0.18 0.26
C GLU A 64 -19.56 0.69 0.86
N LEU A 65 -18.90 1.63 0.18
CA LEU A 65 -17.72 2.32 0.69
C LEU A 65 -18.12 3.64 1.33
N VAL A 66 -17.88 3.79 2.63
CA VAL A 66 -18.05 5.06 3.35
C VAL A 66 -16.67 5.70 3.47
N VAL A 67 -16.34 6.57 2.50
CA VAL A 67 -15.02 7.20 2.36
C VAL A 67 -14.93 8.48 3.19
N ARG A 68 -13.82 8.67 3.93
CA ARG A 68 -13.53 9.87 4.73
C ARG A 68 -12.08 10.31 4.55
N ASP A 69 -11.85 11.62 4.61
CA ASP A 69 -10.51 12.20 4.73
C ASP A 69 -10.07 12.15 6.19
N ASP A 70 -8.89 11.59 6.47
CA ASP A 70 -8.35 11.41 7.82
C ASP A 70 -7.49 12.60 8.30
N GLY A 71 -7.35 13.64 7.46
CA GLY A 71 -6.60 14.85 7.79
C GLY A 71 -5.07 14.69 7.85
N GLY A 72 -4.53 13.48 7.66
CA GLY A 72 -3.08 13.21 7.69
C GLY A 72 -2.44 13.26 9.07
N THR A 73 -3.24 13.33 10.15
CA THR A 73 -2.74 13.30 11.54
C THR A 73 -3.33 12.15 12.34
N PRO A 74 -2.58 11.57 13.31
CA PRO A 74 -3.09 10.48 14.13
C PRO A 74 -4.38 10.84 14.89
N GLY A 75 -4.46 12.06 15.44
CA GLY A 75 -5.62 12.51 16.22
C GLY A 75 -6.90 12.63 15.36
N ASP A 76 -6.79 13.24 14.18
CA ASP A 76 -7.92 13.35 13.25
C ASP A 76 -8.35 11.98 12.72
N ALA A 77 -7.39 11.12 12.38
CA ALA A 77 -7.68 9.78 11.90
C ALA A 77 -8.43 8.93 12.93
N VAL A 78 -8.03 8.99 14.21
CA VAL A 78 -8.75 8.34 15.32
C VAL A 78 -10.17 8.85 15.43
N ARG A 79 -10.38 10.16 15.37
CA ARG A 79 -11.71 10.78 15.41
C ARG A 79 -12.59 10.34 14.23
N VAL A 80 -12.02 10.31 13.02
CA VAL A 80 -12.72 9.86 11.80
C VAL A 80 -13.06 8.37 11.86
N ALA A 81 -12.12 7.54 12.32
CA ALA A 81 -12.37 6.11 12.49
C ALA A 81 -13.47 5.83 13.53
N GLU A 82 -13.49 6.57 14.65
CA GLU A 82 -14.59 6.50 15.64
C GLU A 82 -15.94 6.89 15.02
N GLU A 83 -15.98 7.92 14.18
CA GLU A 83 -17.21 8.30 13.47
C GLU A 83 -17.69 7.18 12.54
N LEU A 84 -16.79 6.58 11.77
CA LEU A 84 -17.09 5.43 10.90
C LEU A 84 -17.65 4.24 11.69
N ILE A 85 -17.09 3.95 12.85
CA ILE A 85 -17.53 2.83 13.70
C ILE A 85 -18.88 3.16 14.37
N ALA A 86 -18.96 4.29 15.06
CA ALA A 86 -20.08 4.58 15.95
C ALA A 86 -21.32 5.12 15.23
N ARG A 87 -21.14 6.00 14.23
CA ARG A 87 -22.25 6.66 13.51
C ARG A 87 -22.62 5.94 12.23
N GLU A 88 -21.63 5.63 11.38
CA GLU A 88 -21.86 4.95 10.10
C GLU A 88 -22.09 3.45 10.28
N ARG A 89 -21.64 2.88 11.42
CA ARG A 89 -21.76 1.46 11.76
C ARG A 89 -21.14 0.55 10.70
N VAL A 90 -19.93 0.89 10.29
CA VAL A 90 -19.20 0.10 9.31
C VAL A 90 -18.81 -1.26 9.87
N ASN A 91 -18.74 -2.27 9.01
CA ASN A 91 -18.37 -3.64 9.40
C ASN A 91 -16.86 -3.84 9.50
N VAL A 92 -16.10 -3.07 8.73
CA VAL A 92 -14.64 -3.14 8.60
C VAL A 92 -14.08 -1.74 8.39
N LEU A 93 -12.92 -1.46 8.95
CA LEU A 93 -12.10 -0.30 8.58
C LEU A 93 -11.07 -0.71 7.52
N MET A 94 -10.79 0.18 6.59
CA MET A 94 -9.79 -0.02 5.54
C MET A 94 -9.07 1.30 5.26
N GLY A 95 -7.81 1.21 4.82
CA GLY A 95 -7.10 2.41 4.34
C GLY A 95 -5.87 2.73 5.14
N THR A 96 -5.73 3.98 5.37
CA THR A 96 -4.65 4.87 5.80
C THR A 96 -3.41 4.81 4.89
N PHE A 97 -2.84 5.99 4.63
CA PHE A 97 -1.62 6.14 3.83
C PHE A 97 -0.38 6.26 4.72
N ALA A 98 -0.36 7.25 5.59
CA ALA A 98 0.81 7.56 6.40
C ALA A 98 0.99 6.54 7.54
N SER A 99 2.23 6.06 7.74
CA SER A 99 2.54 5.00 8.71
C SER A 99 2.16 5.35 10.15
N HIS A 100 2.40 6.59 10.60
CA HIS A 100 2.03 7.03 11.96
C HIS A 100 0.51 7.13 12.16
N VAL A 101 -0.23 7.46 11.10
CA VAL A 101 -1.70 7.43 11.06
C VAL A 101 -2.20 5.99 11.15
N GLY A 102 -1.62 5.10 10.33
CA GLY A 102 -1.96 3.67 10.35
C GLY A 102 -1.77 3.01 11.71
N LEU A 103 -0.69 3.33 12.42
CA LEU A 103 -0.47 2.85 13.79
C LEU A 103 -1.55 3.31 14.77
N ALA A 104 -1.99 4.56 14.67
CA ALA A 104 -3.04 5.08 15.53
C ALA A 104 -4.39 4.40 15.28
N VAL A 105 -4.74 4.21 14.00
CA VAL A 105 -5.98 3.51 13.61
C VAL A 105 -5.92 2.03 13.99
N ALA A 106 -4.75 1.36 13.85
CA ALA A 106 -4.56 -0.03 14.28
C ALA A 106 -4.78 -0.20 15.78
N ASN A 107 -4.29 0.73 16.59
CA ASN A 107 -4.52 0.73 18.05
C ASN A 107 -6.00 0.92 18.39
N LEU A 108 -6.69 1.84 17.71
CA LEU A 108 -8.13 2.03 17.88
C LEU A 108 -8.91 0.78 17.46
N ALA A 109 -8.58 0.19 16.31
CA ALA A 109 -9.23 -1.03 15.82
C ALA A 109 -9.14 -2.18 16.83
N ALA A 110 -7.98 -2.34 17.49
CA ALA A 110 -7.80 -3.30 18.57
C ALA A 110 -8.70 -3.00 19.80
N GLN A 111 -8.76 -1.74 20.22
CA GLN A 111 -9.60 -1.31 21.35
C GLN A 111 -11.09 -1.50 21.09
N ARG A 112 -11.53 -1.22 19.85
CA ARG A 112 -12.92 -1.33 19.41
C ARG A 112 -13.29 -2.71 18.91
N LYS A 113 -12.33 -3.62 18.78
CA LYS A 113 -12.49 -4.97 18.22
C LYS A 113 -13.14 -4.93 16.84
N VAL A 114 -12.62 -4.06 15.96
CA VAL A 114 -13.06 -3.90 14.57
C VAL A 114 -11.91 -4.33 13.66
N LEU A 115 -12.20 -5.10 12.62
CA LEU A 115 -11.20 -5.47 11.62
C LEU A 115 -10.68 -4.23 10.90
N PHE A 116 -9.36 -4.07 10.82
CA PHE A 116 -8.70 -3.05 10.05
C PHE A 116 -7.77 -3.66 8.99
N VAL A 117 -8.06 -3.40 7.73
CA VAL A 117 -7.18 -3.72 6.61
C VAL A 117 -6.33 -2.49 6.30
N ALA A 118 -5.13 -2.47 6.84
CA ALA A 118 -4.13 -1.44 6.60
C ALA A 118 -3.57 -1.60 5.18
N SER A 119 -4.09 -0.82 4.23
CA SER A 119 -3.78 -1.00 2.80
C SER A 119 -2.43 -0.42 2.41
N GLU A 120 -2.07 0.77 2.91
CA GLU A 120 -0.92 1.54 2.46
C GLU A 120 0.20 1.73 3.51
N PRO A 121 -0.03 1.77 4.84
CA PRO A 121 1.02 2.11 5.78
C PRO A 121 2.14 1.06 5.75
N LEU A 122 3.38 1.52 5.53
CA LEU A 122 4.51 0.64 5.24
C LEU A 122 5.40 0.32 6.45
N THR A 123 5.22 1.00 7.59
CA THR A 123 6.04 0.72 8.78
C THR A 123 5.98 -0.75 9.18
N ASP A 124 7.11 -1.30 9.53
CA ASP A 124 7.24 -2.68 10.01
C ASP A 124 6.42 -2.91 11.30
N LYS A 125 6.33 -1.91 12.16
CA LYS A 125 5.69 -2.00 13.47
C LYS A 125 4.22 -2.39 13.44
N ILE A 126 3.47 -1.99 12.41
CA ILE A 126 2.00 -2.10 12.41
C ILE A 126 1.47 -3.53 12.57
N VAL A 127 2.23 -4.53 12.12
CA VAL A 127 1.88 -5.96 12.27
C VAL A 127 2.92 -6.75 13.05
N TRP A 128 4.05 -6.13 13.44
CA TRP A 128 5.08 -6.75 14.28
C TRP A 128 5.04 -6.20 15.71
N GLU A 129 5.87 -5.20 16.08
CA GLU A 129 5.95 -4.72 17.47
C GLU A 129 4.64 -4.16 18.04
N ASN A 130 3.81 -3.54 17.19
CA ASN A 130 2.46 -3.07 17.51
C ASN A 130 1.37 -3.97 16.90
N GLY A 131 1.75 -5.15 16.41
CA GLY A 131 0.81 -6.11 15.85
C GLY A 131 -0.27 -6.48 16.84
N ASN A 132 -1.50 -6.58 16.35
CA ASN A 132 -2.65 -6.97 17.15
C ASN A 132 -3.58 -7.90 16.34
N ARG A 133 -4.54 -8.50 17.03
CA ARG A 133 -5.47 -9.48 16.46
C ARG A 133 -6.30 -8.93 15.29
N TYR A 134 -6.60 -7.62 15.29
CA TYR A 134 -7.59 -7.02 14.38
C TYR A 134 -6.99 -6.30 13.18
N THR A 135 -5.66 -6.19 13.09
CA THR A 135 -4.98 -5.47 12.02
C THR A 135 -4.29 -6.41 11.05
N PHE A 136 -4.58 -6.24 9.76
CA PHE A 136 -3.96 -6.95 8.64
C PHE A 136 -3.38 -5.96 7.65
N ARG A 137 -2.13 -6.15 7.19
CA ARG A 137 -1.47 -5.25 6.25
C ARG A 137 -1.37 -5.85 4.86
N LEU A 138 -1.72 -5.03 3.84
CA LEU A 138 -1.72 -5.46 2.44
C LEU A 138 -0.36 -5.28 1.77
N ARG A 139 0.18 -4.05 1.70
CA ARG A 139 1.42 -3.76 0.98
C ARG A 139 2.66 -4.40 1.63
N PRO A 140 3.73 -4.66 0.84
CA PRO A 140 5.02 -5.06 1.41
C PRO A 140 5.55 -3.97 2.35
N SER A 141 6.06 -4.39 3.50
CA SER A 141 6.60 -3.50 4.53
C SER A 141 7.89 -2.80 4.10
N THR A 142 8.35 -1.85 4.91
CA THR A 142 9.68 -1.24 4.72
C THR A 142 10.79 -2.28 4.78
N TYR A 143 10.72 -3.25 5.68
CA TYR A 143 11.64 -4.40 5.71
C TYR A 143 11.60 -5.18 4.40
N MET A 144 10.40 -5.59 3.96
CA MET A 144 10.25 -6.38 2.74
C MET A 144 10.80 -5.63 1.52
N GLN A 145 10.48 -4.35 1.37
CA GLN A 145 10.95 -3.54 0.23
C GLN A 145 12.48 -3.33 0.28
N THR A 146 13.05 -3.09 1.45
CA THR A 146 14.52 -3.04 1.59
C THR A 146 15.17 -4.38 1.32
N ALA A 147 14.57 -5.49 1.76
CA ALA A 147 15.05 -6.84 1.46
C ALA A 147 15.00 -7.18 -0.04
N MET A 148 14.10 -6.54 -0.81
CA MET A 148 14.08 -6.67 -2.27
C MET A 148 15.24 -5.92 -2.95
N LEU A 149 15.70 -4.78 -2.39
CA LEU A 149 16.74 -3.93 -2.97
C LEU A 149 18.15 -4.28 -2.48
N VAL A 150 18.31 -4.72 -1.25
CA VAL A 150 19.63 -5.00 -0.63
C VAL A 150 20.48 -6.00 -1.43
N PRO A 151 19.93 -7.07 -2.04
CA PRO A 151 20.74 -7.95 -2.88
C PRO A 151 21.42 -7.23 -4.05
N GLU A 152 20.76 -6.27 -4.67
CA GLU A 152 21.35 -5.45 -5.74
C GLU A 152 22.37 -4.45 -5.17
N ALA A 153 22.10 -3.87 -4.02
CA ALA A 153 23.04 -2.99 -3.32
C ALA A 153 24.34 -3.69 -2.94
N ALA A 154 24.25 -4.89 -2.36
CA ALA A 154 25.40 -5.68 -1.93
C ALA A 154 26.29 -6.14 -3.11
N LYS A 155 25.69 -6.47 -4.28
CA LYS A 155 26.45 -6.82 -5.50
C LYS A 155 27.38 -5.70 -5.95
N LEU A 156 27.02 -4.44 -5.70
CA LEU A 156 27.83 -3.28 -6.12
C LEU A 156 29.03 -3.02 -5.21
N LYS A 157 29.10 -3.66 -4.05
CA LYS A 157 30.22 -3.58 -3.08
C LYS A 157 30.59 -2.13 -2.71
N LYS A 158 29.62 -1.22 -2.71
CA LYS A 158 29.81 0.17 -2.32
C LYS A 158 29.97 0.25 -0.80
N LYS A 159 31.02 0.92 -0.31
CA LYS A 159 31.33 0.95 1.13
C LYS A 159 30.70 2.12 1.85
N ARG A 160 30.75 3.31 1.26
CA ARG A 160 30.33 4.57 1.88
C ARG A 160 28.91 4.91 1.48
N TRP A 161 27.97 4.71 2.39
CA TRP A 161 26.54 4.94 2.18
C TRP A 161 26.08 6.21 2.89
N ALA A 162 25.38 7.06 2.18
CA ALA A 162 24.58 8.11 2.80
C ALA A 162 23.11 7.71 2.79
N ILE A 163 22.34 8.27 3.71
CA ILE A 163 20.90 7.99 3.86
C ILE A 163 20.14 9.30 3.88
N VAL A 164 19.00 9.34 3.16
CA VAL A 164 18.05 10.45 3.23
C VAL A 164 16.62 9.92 3.31
N TYR A 165 15.85 10.42 4.28
CA TYR A 165 14.49 9.94 4.54
C TYR A 165 13.61 11.02 5.15
N PRO A 166 12.28 10.97 4.95
CA PRO A 166 11.37 11.88 5.63
C PRO A 166 11.29 11.50 7.12
N ASN A 167 11.50 12.50 8.00
CA ASN A 167 11.57 12.28 9.45
C ASN A 167 10.19 12.00 10.07
N TYR A 168 9.68 10.81 9.81
CA TYR A 168 8.51 10.24 10.47
C TYR A 168 8.57 8.71 10.42
N GLU A 169 7.59 8.02 10.96
CA GLU A 169 7.59 6.57 11.19
C GLU A 169 8.03 5.73 9.98
N TYR A 170 7.51 6.04 8.77
CA TYR A 170 7.91 5.31 7.55
C TYR A 170 9.40 5.46 7.23
N GLY A 171 9.91 6.69 7.22
CA GLY A 171 11.31 6.94 6.90
C GLY A 171 12.26 6.32 7.92
N GLN A 172 11.90 6.38 9.20
CA GLN A 172 12.68 5.76 10.30
C GLN A 172 12.68 4.24 10.16
N SER A 173 11.52 3.63 9.91
CA SER A 173 11.37 2.18 9.69
C SER A 173 12.20 1.71 8.49
N ALA A 174 12.08 2.40 7.33
CA ALA A 174 12.84 2.09 6.12
C ALA A 174 14.36 2.17 6.35
N THR A 175 14.82 3.22 7.03
CA THR A 175 16.24 3.42 7.34
C THR A 175 16.77 2.33 8.27
N ALA A 176 16.03 1.99 9.32
CA ALA A 176 16.42 0.94 10.26
C ALA A 176 16.55 -0.42 9.54
N SER A 177 15.55 -0.78 8.73
CA SER A 177 15.53 -2.03 7.97
C SER A 177 16.65 -2.07 6.91
N PHE A 178 16.89 -0.96 6.20
CA PHE A 178 18.00 -0.89 5.25
C PHE A 178 19.37 -1.07 5.92
N LYS A 179 19.63 -0.34 7.01
CA LYS A 179 20.88 -0.46 7.76
C LYS A 179 21.10 -1.89 8.25
N LYS A 180 20.09 -2.51 8.85
CA LYS A 180 20.14 -3.89 9.34
C LYS A 180 20.49 -4.87 8.21
N LEU A 181 19.71 -4.84 7.13
CA LEU A 181 19.84 -5.81 6.05
C LEU A 181 21.12 -5.62 5.25
N LEU A 182 21.52 -4.36 4.98
CA LEU A 182 22.79 -4.10 4.29
C LEU A 182 23.98 -4.56 5.11
N LYS A 183 24.01 -4.31 6.42
CA LYS A 183 25.08 -4.79 7.30
C LYS A 183 25.16 -6.31 7.38
N GLN A 184 24.03 -7.00 7.29
CA GLN A 184 24.00 -8.47 7.20
C GLN A 184 24.61 -8.98 5.88
N ALA A 185 24.29 -8.32 4.77
CA ALA A 185 24.76 -8.70 3.44
C ALA A 185 26.18 -8.20 3.14
N GLN A 186 26.57 -7.06 3.69
CA GLN A 186 27.85 -6.39 3.50
C GLN A 186 28.32 -5.76 4.84
N PRO A 187 29.02 -6.51 5.71
CA PRO A 187 29.44 -6.05 7.04
C PRO A 187 30.37 -4.83 7.03
N ASP A 188 31.14 -4.63 5.96
CA ASP A 188 32.07 -3.51 5.76
C ASP A 188 31.41 -2.23 5.22
N ALA A 189 30.09 -2.21 5.00
CA ALA A 189 29.36 -1.01 4.62
C ALA A 189 29.38 0.02 5.77
N GLU A 190 29.68 1.28 5.46
CA GLU A 190 29.72 2.39 6.41
C GLU A 190 28.60 3.38 6.09
N PHE A 191 27.92 3.90 7.12
CA PHE A 191 26.93 4.96 6.98
C PHE A 191 27.59 6.31 7.31
N VAL A 192 27.95 7.07 6.28
CA VAL A 192 28.80 8.25 6.40
C VAL A 192 28.03 9.55 6.56
N ALA A 193 26.75 9.58 6.20
CA ALA A 193 25.85 10.73 6.40
C ALA A 193 24.41 10.25 6.52
N GLU A 194 23.61 11.01 7.26
CA GLU A 194 22.17 10.79 7.41
C GLU A 194 21.43 12.11 7.43
N GLN A 195 20.46 12.28 6.56
CA GLN A 195 19.63 13.47 6.44
C GLN A 195 18.16 13.10 6.61
N ALA A 196 17.49 13.73 7.56
CA ALA A 196 16.12 13.45 7.95
C ALA A 196 15.25 14.73 7.94
N PRO A 197 14.94 15.29 6.77
CA PRO A 197 14.05 16.46 6.69
C PRO A 197 12.64 16.10 7.18
N ALA A 198 11.96 17.07 7.78
CA ALA A 198 10.55 16.91 8.14
C ALA A 198 9.71 16.65 6.88
N LEU A 199 8.73 15.77 6.99
CA LEU A 199 7.86 15.35 5.88
C LEU A 199 7.22 16.56 5.17
N GLY A 200 7.40 16.64 3.87
CA GLY A 200 6.88 17.71 3.01
C GLY A 200 7.65 19.04 3.10
N LYS A 201 8.74 19.09 3.88
CA LYS A 201 9.48 20.35 4.20
C LYS A 201 10.98 20.26 3.92
N ILE A 202 11.40 19.43 2.96
CA ILE A 202 12.83 19.31 2.63
C ILE A 202 13.41 20.67 2.17
N ASP A 203 14.53 21.07 2.79
CA ASP A 203 15.48 21.99 2.19
C ASP A 203 16.46 21.19 1.33
N ALA A 204 16.14 21.05 0.06
CA ALA A 204 16.89 20.20 -0.85
C ALA A 204 18.32 20.71 -1.05
N GLY A 205 18.54 22.03 -0.99
CA GLY A 205 19.87 22.64 -1.10
C GLY A 205 20.79 22.21 0.03
N ALA A 206 20.33 22.35 1.27
CA ALA A 206 21.09 21.95 2.46
C ALA A 206 21.32 20.43 2.50
N VAL A 207 20.29 19.62 2.20
CA VAL A 207 20.38 18.16 2.19
C VAL A 207 21.37 17.67 1.15
N VAL A 208 21.28 18.16 -0.10
CA VAL A 208 22.18 17.74 -1.19
C VAL A 208 23.63 18.17 -0.88
N GLN A 209 23.84 19.35 -0.33
CA GLN A 209 25.16 19.81 0.09
C GLN A 209 25.77 18.89 1.15
N ALA A 210 25.04 18.61 2.22
CA ALA A 210 25.52 17.74 3.31
C ALA A 210 25.85 16.31 2.82
N LEU A 211 25.02 15.77 1.91
CA LEU A 211 25.32 14.46 1.30
C LEU A 211 26.56 14.50 0.42
N ALA A 212 26.74 15.56 -0.38
CA ALA A 212 27.91 15.71 -1.26
C ALA A 212 29.21 15.86 -0.46
N GLU A 213 29.22 16.63 0.64
CA GLU A 213 30.35 16.80 1.55
C GLU A 213 30.82 15.47 2.17
N ALA A 214 29.89 14.55 2.46
CA ALA A 214 30.20 13.23 2.97
C ALA A 214 30.85 12.30 1.94
N LYS A 215 30.85 12.66 0.66
CA LYS A 215 31.44 11.88 -0.46
C LYS A 215 30.99 10.40 -0.43
N PRO A 216 29.71 10.09 -0.50
CA PRO A 216 29.25 8.72 -0.48
C PRO A 216 29.46 8.02 -1.84
N ASP A 217 29.69 6.70 -1.81
CA ASP A 217 29.69 5.86 -3.01
C ASP A 217 28.26 5.53 -3.46
N ALA A 218 27.34 5.49 -2.49
CA ALA A 218 25.93 5.19 -2.71
C ALA A 218 25.01 5.95 -1.73
N ILE A 219 23.78 6.17 -2.15
CA ILE A 219 22.73 6.79 -1.33
C ILE A 219 21.54 5.83 -1.25
N PHE A 220 21.05 5.61 -0.04
CA PHE A 220 19.72 5.06 0.18
C PHE A 220 18.73 6.20 0.47
N SER A 221 17.62 6.22 -0.25
CA SER A 221 16.56 7.21 -0.09
C SER A 221 15.20 6.54 0.12
N SER A 222 14.42 7.05 1.05
CA SER A 222 12.99 6.75 1.16
C SER A 222 12.13 8.01 0.99
N LEU A 223 12.69 9.08 0.39
CA LEU A 223 11.91 10.25 0.01
C LEU A 223 10.87 9.90 -1.06
N PHE A 224 9.73 10.55 -0.98
CA PHE A 224 8.61 10.37 -1.91
C PHE A 224 7.87 11.70 -2.14
N ALA A 225 6.92 11.74 -3.06
CA ALA A 225 6.11 12.91 -3.39
C ALA A 225 6.96 14.17 -3.68
N ALA A 226 6.55 15.32 -3.18
CA ALA A 226 7.21 16.60 -3.43
C ALA A 226 8.66 16.67 -2.92
N ASP A 227 8.96 16.00 -1.80
CA ASP A 227 10.32 15.97 -1.25
C ASP A 227 11.28 15.20 -2.17
N LEU A 228 10.83 14.09 -2.77
CA LEU A 228 11.60 13.36 -3.78
C LEU A 228 11.88 14.24 -5.01
N GLN A 229 10.88 14.95 -5.52
CA GLN A 229 11.04 15.82 -6.69
C GLN A 229 12.07 16.93 -6.44
N LYS A 230 11.98 17.60 -5.29
CA LYS A 230 12.94 18.64 -4.91
C LYS A 230 14.35 18.09 -4.77
N PHE A 231 14.49 16.90 -4.14
CA PHE A 231 15.77 16.23 -3.98
C PHE A 231 16.39 15.84 -5.33
N VAL A 232 15.59 15.29 -6.25
CA VAL A 232 16.04 14.91 -7.60
C VAL A 232 16.51 16.14 -8.37
N ARG A 233 15.72 17.23 -8.41
CA ARG A 233 16.08 18.47 -9.12
C ARG A 233 17.35 19.07 -8.61
N GLU A 234 17.46 19.25 -7.30
CA GLU A 234 18.64 19.83 -6.69
C GLU A 234 19.89 18.94 -6.85
N GLY A 235 19.73 17.63 -6.65
CA GLY A 235 20.81 16.67 -6.84
C GLY A 235 21.31 16.60 -8.29
N ASN A 236 20.40 16.67 -9.27
CA ASN A 236 20.76 16.78 -10.69
C ASN A 236 21.53 18.09 -10.97
N THR A 237 21.02 19.22 -10.49
CA THR A 237 21.63 20.54 -10.67
C THR A 237 23.06 20.59 -10.13
N ARG A 238 23.28 20.06 -8.93
CA ARG A 238 24.60 20.00 -8.28
C ARG A 238 25.46 18.81 -8.66
N GLY A 239 24.93 17.90 -9.49
CA GLY A 239 25.68 16.73 -9.97
C GLY A 239 25.94 15.67 -8.91
N LEU A 240 25.14 15.61 -7.83
CA LEU A 240 25.27 14.64 -6.74
C LEU A 240 25.23 13.18 -7.26
N PHE A 241 24.41 12.93 -8.27
CA PHE A 241 24.17 11.57 -8.77
C PHE A 241 25.15 11.11 -9.88
N ARG A 242 26.10 11.96 -10.31
CA ARG A 242 27.01 11.61 -11.43
C ARG A 242 27.88 10.39 -11.14
N ASN A 243 28.37 10.29 -9.91
CA ASN A 243 29.28 9.20 -9.47
C ASN A 243 28.75 8.43 -8.27
N THR A 244 27.49 8.66 -7.89
CA THR A 244 26.87 8.07 -6.71
C THR A 244 25.70 7.22 -7.15
N VAL A 245 25.71 5.93 -6.79
CA VAL A 245 24.58 5.03 -7.05
C VAL A 245 23.46 5.35 -6.05
N VAL A 246 22.22 5.36 -6.52
CA VAL A 246 21.07 5.64 -5.66
C VAL A 246 20.11 4.46 -5.62
N PHE A 247 19.67 4.11 -4.43
CA PHE A 247 18.59 3.18 -4.15
C PHE A 247 17.45 3.95 -3.51
N ASN A 248 16.25 3.87 -4.09
CA ASN A 248 15.09 4.56 -3.53
C ASN A 248 13.89 3.65 -3.45
N LEU A 249 13.22 3.66 -2.30
CA LEU A 249 11.91 3.02 -2.17
C LEU A 249 10.85 3.86 -2.88
N LEU A 250 9.97 3.22 -3.65
CA LEU A 250 8.78 3.79 -4.30
C LEU A 250 9.03 4.67 -5.54
N ALA A 251 10.24 5.17 -5.81
CA ALA A 251 10.45 6.12 -6.91
C ALA A 251 10.12 5.54 -8.31
N GLY A 252 9.98 4.23 -8.46
CA GLY A 252 9.50 3.57 -9.69
C GLY A 252 7.97 3.51 -9.80
N GLU A 253 7.22 4.08 -8.87
CA GLU A 253 5.77 4.16 -8.97
C GLU A 253 5.35 5.28 -9.94
N PRO A 254 4.36 5.04 -10.82
CA PRO A 254 3.92 6.04 -11.81
C PRO A 254 3.54 7.39 -11.21
N GLU A 255 3.01 7.42 -9.99
CA GLU A 255 2.65 8.64 -9.26
C GLU A 255 3.81 9.62 -9.15
N TYR A 256 5.03 9.11 -9.02
CA TYR A 256 6.25 9.92 -8.91
C TYR A 256 6.90 10.13 -10.28
N LEU A 257 6.90 9.12 -11.15
CA LEU A 257 7.47 9.22 -12.51
C LEU A 257 6.69 10.20 -13.39
N ASP A 258 5.37 10.27 -13.25
CA ASP A 258 4.50 11.21 -13.97
C ASP A 258 4.84 12.68 -13.66
N THR A 259 5.37 12.95 -12.48
CA THR A 259 5.75 14.28 -12.05
C THR A 259 7.21 14.62 -12.35
N LEU A 260 8.09 13.63 -12.34
CA LEU A 260 9.52 13.79 -12.67
C LEU A 260 9.75 13.91 -14.18
N LYS A 261 8.99 13.18 -15.00
CA LYS A 261 9.10 13.21 -16.47
C LYS A 261 10.56 13.08 -16.95
N ASP A 262 11.03 14.06 -17.69
CA ASP A 262 12.40 14.18 -18.22
C ASP A 262 13.46 14.51 -17.14
N GLU A 263 13.05 14.87 -15.93
CA GLU A 263 13.93 15.02 -14.77
C GLU A 263 14.22 13.68 -14.06
N THR A 264 13.55 12.59 -14.45
CA THR A 264 13.77 11.25 -13.87
C THR A 264 15.25 10.88 -13.91
N PRO A 265 15.88 10.56 -12.77
CA PRO A 265 17.27 10.15 -12.76
C PRO A 265 17.44 8.77 -13.35
N GLU A 266 18.47 8.58 -14.20
CA GLU A 266 18.73 7.29 -14.82
C GLU A 266 19.59 6.39 -13.94
N GLY A 267 19.34 5.09 -13.99
CA GLY A 267 20.13 4.08 -13.29
C GLY A 267 19.86 3.93 -11.80
N TRP A 268 18.93 4.71 -11.21
CA TRP A 268 18.56 4.51 -9.82
C TRP A 268 17.88 3.15 -9.65
N TRP A 269 18.27 2.39 -8.65
CA TRP A 269 17.59 1.18 -8.24
C TRP A 269 16.36 1.50 -7.39
N VAL A 270 15.22 0.97 -7.77
CA VAL A 270 13.94 1.36 -7.16
C VAL A 270 13.01 0.17 -6.96
N THR A 271 12.09 0.31 -6.01
CA THR A 271 10.82 -0.41 -6.07
C THR A 271 9.79 0.43 -6.81
N GLY A 272 8.83 -0.21 -7.51
CA GLY A 272 7.84 0.52 -8.27
C GLY A 272 6.85 -0.35 -9.01
N TYR A 273 6.27 0.19 -10.10
CA TYR A 273 5.21 -0.45 -10.85
C TYR A 273 5.31 -0.17 -12.36
N PRO A 274 5.96 -1.05 -13.15
CA PRO A 274 6.09 -0.92 -14.61
C PRO A 274 4.78 -1.32 -15.33
N TRP A 275 3.70 -0.59 -15.08
CA TRP A 275 2.33 -0.93 -15.41
C TRP A 275 2.07 -1.34 -16.87
N SER A 276 2.77 -0.70 -17.81
CA SER A 276 2.58 -0.93 -19.25
C SER A 276 3.19 -2.23 -19.74
N GLU A 277 4.17 -2.77 -19.01
CA GLU A 277 4.98 -3.92 -19.45
C GLU A 277 4.63 -5.23 -18.75
N ILE A 278 3.79 -5.20 -17.71
CA ILE A 278 3.32 -6.41 -17.04
C ILE A 278 2.29 -7.11 -17.90
N ASN A 279 2.60 -8.34 -18.31
CA ASN A 279 1.81 -9.11 -19.28
C ASN A 279 1.13 -10.35 -18.66
N THR A 280 1.04 -10.45 -17.34
CA THR A 280 0.26 -11.52 -16.70
C THR A 280 -1.23 -11.34 -17.00
N PRO A 281 -2.00 -12.45 -17.11
CA PRO A 281 -3.43 -12.37 -17.40
C PRO A 281 -4.20 -11.52 -16.40
N GLU A 282 -3.87 -11.65 -15.10
CA GLU A 282 -4.52 -10.93 -14.00
C GLU A 282 -4.27 -9.42 -14.10
N HIS A 283 -3.01 -9.04 -14.34
CA HIS A 283 -2.68 -7.62 -14.49
C HIS A 283 -3.31 -7.03 -15.74
N LYS A 284 -3.28 -7.75 -16.85
CA LYS A 284 -3.90 -7.30 -18.11
C LYS A 284 -5.40 -7.08 -17.94
N ALA A 285 -6.10 -8.02 -17.31
CA ALA A 285 -7.54 -7.90 -17.05
C ALA A 285 -7.85 -6.64 -16.20
N PHE A 286 -7.11 -6.42 -15.13
CA PHE A 286 -7.25 -5.23 -14.29
C PHE A 286 -6.94 -3.94 -15.07
N ARG A 287 -5.82 -3.88 -15.78
CA ARG A 287 -5.41 -2.72 -16.57
C ARG A 287 -6.45 -2.35 -17.61
N ASP A 288 -6.93 -3.33 -18.38
CA ASP A 288 -7.89 -3.12 -19.45
C ASP A 288 -9.25 -2.64 -18.89
N ALA A 289 -9.70 -3.20 -17.75
CA ALA A 289 -10.90 -2.75 -17.04
C ALA A 289 -10.74 -1.31 -16.50
N TYR A 290 -9.61 -1.01 -15.89
CA TYR A 290 -9.30 0.33 -15.37
C TYR A 290 -9.28 1.38 -16.49
N GLN A 291 -8.57 1.09 -17.60
CA GLN A 291 -8.49 1.99 -18.76
C GLN A 291 -9.85 2.18 -19.43
N LYS A 292 -10.65 1.13 -19.54
CA LYS A 292 -12.01 1.21 -20.07
C LYS A 292 -12.89 2.14 -19.24
N ARG A 293 -12.79 2.02 -17.91
CA ARG A 293 -13.62 2.78 -16.96
C ARG A 293 -13.20 4.24 -16.83
N TRP A 294 -11.90 4.51 -16.70
CA TRP A 294 -11.38 5.82 -16.32
C TRP A 294 -10.73 6.61 -17.45
N LYS A 295 -10.50 5.98 -18.63
CA LYS A 295 -9.77 6.56 -19.77
C LYS A 295 -8.36 7.04 -19.36
N ASP A 296 -7.78 6.39 -18.36
CA ASP A 296 -6.48 6.68 -17.76
C ASP A 296 -5.79 5.34 -17.46
N TYR A 297 -4.48 5.34 -17.25
CA TYR A 297 -3.76 4.13 -16.89
C TYR A 297 -3.67 3.94 -15.37
N PRO A 298 -3.60 2.68 -14.89
CA PRO A 298 -3.52 2.41 -13.47
C PRO A 298 -2.15 2.82 -12.92
N ARG A 299 -2.15 3.33 -11.69
CA ARG A 299 -0.98 3.63 -10.89
C ARG A 299 -0.90 2.66 -9.72
N GLN A 300 0.18 2.73 -8.92
CA GLN A 300 0.35 1.83 -7.77
C GLN A 300 -0.83 1.91 -6.81
N GLY A 301 -1.29 3.11 -6.48
CA GLY A 301 -2.48 3.30 -5.66
C GLY A 301 -3.71 2.58 -6.21
N SER A 302 -3.89 2.57 -7.53
CA SER A 302 -5.03 1.87 -8.18
C SER A 302 -5.04 0.37 -7.88
N VAL A 303 -3.87 -0.28 -7.96
CA VAL A 303 -3.72 -1.71 -7.65
C VAL A 303 -4.03 -1.97 -6.19
N VAL A 304 -3.54 -1.12 -5.30
CA VAL A 304 -3.71 -1.30 -3.85
C VAL A 304 -5.16 -1.10 -3.44
N GLY A 305 -5.83 -0.05 -3.92
CA GLY A 305 -7.24 0.20 -3.64
C GLY A 305 -8.15 -0.92 -4.15
N TYR A 306 -7.91 -1.36 -5.39
CA TYR A 306 -8.61 -2.50 -5.99
C TYR A 306 -8.44 -3.78 -5.16
N THR A 307 -7.20 -4.12 -4.82
CA THR A 307 -6.89 -5.32 -4.05
C THR A 307 -7.46 -5.28 -2.64
N ALA A 308 -7.43 -4.12 -1.98
CA ALA A 308 -7.94 -3.97 -0.63
C ALA A 308 -9.45 -4.24 -0.53
N VAL A 309 -10.24 -3.74 -1.49
CA VAL A 309 -11.69 -4.01 -1.53
C VAL A 309 -11.96 -5.48 -1.80
N TYR A 310 -11.23 -6.12 -2.73
CA TYR A 310 -11.36 -7.55 -2.97
C TYR A 310 -10.96 -8.39 -1.75
N ALA A 311 -9.92 -7.99 -1.01
CA ALA A 311 -9.50 -8.68 0.21
C ALA A 311 -10.61 -8.70 1.26
N VAL A 312 -11.25 -7.55 1.47
CA VAL A 312 -12.38 -7.44 2.39
C VAL A 312 -13.57 -8.29 1.91
N ALA A 313 -13.85 -8.25 0.60
CA ALA A 313 -14.93 -9.06 0.01
C ALA A 313 -14.68 -10.57 0.18
N GLU A 314 -13.45 -11.04 -0.08
CA GLU A 314 -13.06 -12.44 0.10
C GLU A 314 -13.09 -12.86 1.57
N ALA A 315 -12.73 -11.96 2.49
CA ALA A 315 -12.87 -12.22 3.93
C ALA A 315 -14.35 -12.45 4.30
N PHE A 316 -15.29 -11.63 3.84
CA PHE A 316 -16.72 -11.83 4.06
C PHE A 316 -17.23 -13.15 3.46
N LYS A 317 -16.82 -13.47 2.22
CA LYS A 317 -17.21 -14.71 1.54
C LYS A 317 -16.73 -15.94 2.31
N LYS A 318 -15.45 -15.97 2.72
CA LYS A 318 -14.85 -17.08 3.46
C LYS A 318 -15.45 -17.22 4.87
N ALA A 319 -15.66 -16.10 5.56
CA ALA A 319 -16.28 -16.08 6.88
C ALA A 319 -17.76 -16.47 6.87
N LYS A 320 -18.46 -16.28 5.74
CA LYS A 320 -19.93 -16.37 5.61
C LYS A 320 -20.65 -15.53 6.67
N SER A 321 -20.05 -14.41 7.07
CA SER A 321 -20.50 -13.57 8.18
C SER A 321 -19.94 -12.15 8.03
N VAL A 322 -20.57 -11.22 8.74
CA VAL A 322 -20.07 -9.84 8.94
C VAL A 322 -19.49 -9.64 10.35
N GLU A 323 -19.46 -10.65 11.18
CA GLU A 323 -18.96 -10.61 12.54
C GLU A 323 -17.41 -10.52 12.54
N THR A 324 -16.87 -9.56 13.28
CA THR A 324 -15.43 -9.24 13.29
C THR A 324 -14.55 -10.46 13.58
N GLU A 325 -14.90 -11.27 14.61
CA GLU A 325 -14.07 -12.43 14.99
C GLU A 325 -13.99 -13.47 13.85
N LYS A 326 -15.10 -13.69 13.15
CA LYS A 326 -15.13 -14.59 11.99
C LYS A 326 -14.34 -14.03 10.81
N LEU A 327 -14.36 -12.72 10.61
CA LEU A 327 -13.57 -12.05 9.56
C LEU A 327 -12.07 -12.15 9.85
N VAL A 328 -11.66 -11.93 11.11
CA VAL A 328 -10.26 -12.09 11.55
C VAL A 328 -9.78 -13.52 11.27
N GLU A 329 -10.55 -14.53 11.66
CA GLU A 329 -10.17 -15.93 11.39
C GLU A 329 -10.18 -16.25 9.89
N ALA A 330 -11.08 -15.64 9.12
CA ALA A 330 -11.12 -15.83 7.67
C ALA A 330 -9.90 -15.26 6.96
N LEU A 331 -9.39 -14.09 7.42
CA LEU A 331 -8.20 -13.47 6.83
C LEU A 331 -6.91 -14.24 7.12
N LYS A 332 -6.80 -14.92 8.26
CA LYS A 332 -5.64 -15.78 8.56
C LYS A 332 -5.50 -16.87 7.51
N GLY A 333 -4.39 -16.86 6.79
CA GLY A 333 -4.13 -17.79 5.68
C GLY A 333 -5.08 -17.62 4.49
N LEU A 334 -5.72 -16.47 4.32
CA LEU A 334 -6.52 -16.18 3.13
C LEU A 334 -5.62 -16.06 1.91
N LYS A 335 -5.89 -16.87 0.90
CA LYS A 335 -5.25 -16.79 -0.43
C LYS A 335 -6.20 -16.17 -1.42
N MET A 336 -5.70 -15.24 -2.24
CA MET A 336 -6.48 -14.62 -3.29
C MET A 336 -5.61 -14.19 -4.46
N GLN A 337 -6.24 -14.02 -5.63
CA GLN A 337 -5.59 -13.43 -6.80
C GLN A 337 -5.63 -11.90 -6.74
N THR A 338 -4.58 -11.27 -7.20
CA THR A 338 -4.45 -9.81 -7.34
C THR A 338 -3.90 -9.45 -8.70
N PRO A 339 -3.93 -8.18 -9.12
CA PRO A 339 -3.24 -7.75 -10.33
C PRO A 339 -1.73 -8.05 -10.36
N PHE A 340 -1.11 -8.25 -9.20
CA PHE A 340 0.31 -8.65 -9.08
C PHE A 340 0.51 -10.16 -8.92
N GLY A 341 -0.54 -10.96 -9.09
CA GLY A 341 -0.53 -12.39 -8.89
C GLY A 341 -1.11 -12.83 -7.55
N PRO A 342 -0.91 -14.10 -7.17
CA PRO A 342 -1.47 -14.66 -5.95
C PRO A 342 -0.80 -14.07 -4.70
N ILE A 343 -1.60 -13.81 -3.68
CA ILE A 343 -1.12 -13.44 -2.35
C ILE A 343 -1.79 -14.29 -1.27
N GLU A 344 -1.14 -14.32 -0.10
CA GLU A 344 -1.67 -14.93 1.12
C GLU A 344 -1.43 -13.98 2.30
N TRP A 345 -2.36 -13.88 3.25
CA TRP A 345 -2.09 -13.27 4.55
C TRP A 345 -1.51 -14.30 5.50
N ARG A 346 -0.29 -14.09 5.97
CA ARG A 346 0.32 -14.98 6.95
C ARG A 346 -0.49 -14.98 8.25
N ALA A 347 -0.83 -16.17 8.72
CA ALA A 347 -1.55 -16.32 9.99
C ALA A 347 -0.73 -15.85 11.20
N LEU A 348 0.62 -15.91 11.09
CA LEU A 348 1.55 -15.57 12.15
C LEU A 348 1.54 -14.10 12.53
N ASP A 349 1.52 -13.22 11.52
CA ASP A 349 1.70 -11.78 11.74
C ASP A 349 0.71 -10.89 10.96
N HIS A 350 -0.21 -11.48 10.22
CA HIS A 350 -1.21 -10.78 9.43
C HIS A 350 -0.62 -9.91 8.29
N GLN A 351 0.64 -10.16 7.89
CA GLN A 351 1.25 -9.54 6.73
C GLN A 351 0.86 -10.30 5.47
N SER A 352 0.41 -9.59 4.42
CA SER A 352 0.24 -10.22 3.12
C SER A 352 1.58 -10.53 2.46
N THR A 353 1.57 -11.52 1.56
CA THR A 353 2.72 -11.88 0.74
C THR A 353 2.82 -11.09 -0.56
N MET A 354 2.11 -9.95 -0.66
CA MET A 354 2.24 -9.07 -1.82
C MET A 354 3.71 -8.67 -2.00
N GLY A 355 4.23 -8.79 -3.22
CA GLY A 355 5.55 -8.33 -3.60
C GLY A 355 5.53 -6.94 -4.22
N ALA A 356 6.66 -6.56 -4.80
CA ALA A 356 6.81 -5.33 -5.58
C ALA A 356 7.73 -5.58 -6.79
N TYR A 357 7.73 -4.67 -7.74
CA TYR A 357 8.68 -4.72 -8.85
C TYR A 357 9.96 -3.98 -8.46
N VAL A 358 11.09 -4.58 -8.73
CA VAL A 358 12.43 -4.02 -8.52
C VAL A 358 13.09 -3.84 -9.87
N GLY A 359 13.66 -2.68 -10.12
CA GLY A 359 14.32 -2.37 -11.38
C GLY A 359 15.10 -1.08 -11.32
N GLN A 360 15.43 -0.54 -12.48
CA GLN A 360 16.15 0.71 -12.59
C GLN A 360 15.28 1.78 -13.27
N LEU A 361 15.54 3.04 -12.94
CA LEU A 361 14.91 4.16 -13.62
C LEU A 361 15.61 4.46 -14.94
N ALA A 362 14.83 4.81 -15.94
CA ALA A 362 15.29 5.30 -17.24
C ALA A 362 14.38 6.43 -17.74
N ARG A 363 14.86 7.14 -18.74
CA ARG A 363 14.07 8.14 -19.49
C ARG A 363 13.81 7.64 -20.90
N LYS A 364 12.57 7.75 -21.33
CA LYS A 364 12.18 7.41 -22.70
C LYS A 364 11.06 8.32 -23.17
N GLY A 365 11.27 8.97 -24.31
CA GLY A 365 10.27 9.87 -24.88
C GLY A 365 9.81 11.01 -23.95
N GLY A 366 10.70 11.57 -23.13
CA GLY A 366 10.39 12.64 -22.18
C GLY A 366 9.62 12.19 -20.93
N LYS A 367 9.59 10.87 -20.65
CA LYS A 367 8.93 10.26 -19.48
C LYS A 367 9.90 9.41 -18.70
N GLY A 368 9.65 9.30 -17.38
CA GLY A 368 10.30 8.31 -16.56
C GLY A 368 9.64 6.94 -16.70
N GLU A 369 10.44 5.89 -16.74
CA GLU A 369 9.98 4.49 -16.75
C GLU A 369 10.91 3.60 -15.93
N MET A 370 10.42 2.40 -15.56
CA MET A 370 11.25 1.34 -14.99
C MET A 370 11.72 0.41 -16.11
N VAL A 371 13.02 0.09 -16.07
CA VAL A 371 13.67 -0.86 -16.96
C VAL A 371 14.40 -1.95 -16.17
N ASN A 372 14.78 -3.04 -16.82
CA ASN A 372 15.52 -4.15 -16.20
C ASN A 372 14.84 -4.65 -14.92
N TRP A 373 13.53 -4.63 -14.91
CA TRP A 373 12.74 -4.94 -13.74
C TRP A 373 12.40 -6.44 -13.61
N ARG A 374 12.14 -6.84 -12.39
CA ARG A 374 11.60 -8.16 -12.03
C ARG A 374 10.57 -8.02 -10.92
N TYR A 375 9.64 -8.94 -10.86
CA TYR A 375 8.78 -9.06 -9.68
C TYR A 375 9.58 -9.71 -8.54
N ALA A 376 9.60 -9.05 -7.39
CA ALA A 376 10.17 -9.58 -6.17
C ALA A 376 9.04 -10.17 -5.31
N ASP A 377 9.02 -11.50 -5.23
CA ASP A 377 7.99 -12.25 -4.52
C ASP A 377 8.04 -11.96 -3.01
N GLY A 378 6.93 -11.47 -2.47
CA GLY A 378 6.82 -11.11 -1.07
C GLY A 378 7.02 -12.29 -0.10
N THR A 379 6.79 -13.53 -0.52
CA THR A 379 7.06 -14.72 0.31
C THR A 379 8.53 -14.92 0.64
N LYS A 380 9.42 -14.39 -0.21
CA LYS A 380 10.88 -14.59 -0.12
C LYS A 380 11.61 -13.49 0.63
N VAL A 381 10.93 -12.44 1.00
CA VAL A 381 11.53 -11.23 1.58
C VAL A 381 10.94 -10.85 2.94
N GLN A 382 10.17 -11.73 3.54
CA GLN A 382 9.66 -11.57 4.90
C GLN A 382 10.72 -12.02 5.91
N PRO A 383 10.72 -11.46 7.13
CA PRO A 383 11.54 -11.99 8.22
C PRO A 383 11.18 -13.45 8.53
N SER A 384 12.12 -14.17 9.11
CA SER A 384 11.86 -15.52 9.59
C SER A 384 10.78 -15.54 10.68
N ASP A 385 10.11 -16.68 10.84
CA ASP A 385 9.11 -16.87 11.89
C ASP A 385 9.67 -16.61 13.29
N GLY A 386 10.94 -16.97 13.53
CA GLY A 386 11.62 -16.70 14.79
C GLY A 386 11.80 -15.22 15.06
N GLU A 387 12.19 -14.43 14.06
CA GLU A 387 12.30 -12.97 14.19
C GLU A 387 10.93 -12.32 14.45
N ILE A 388 9.88 -12.78 13.74
CA ILE A 388 8.53 -12.26 13.95
C ILE A 388 8.04 -12.54 15.37
N ARG A 389 8.20 -13.78 15.88
CA ARG A 389 7.81 -14.12 17.25
C ARG A 389 8.58 -13.32 18.31
N ALA A 390 9.81 -12.92 18.01
CA ALA A 390 10.60 -12.06 18.92
C ALA A 390 10.12 -10.60 18.91
N LEU A 391 9.59 -10.11 17.78
CA LEU A 391 9.11 -8.74 17.63
C LEU A 391 7.67 -8.56 18.08
N ARG A 392 6.79 -9.50 17.72
CA ARG A 392 5.36 -9.43 18.00
C ARG A 392 5.09 -9.88 19.45
N LYS A 393 4.71 -8.91 20.27
CA LYS A 393 4.26 -9.16 21.65
C LYS A 393 2.76 -9.43 21.61
N GLU A 394 2.36 -10.69 21.66
CA GLU A 394 0.97 -11.09 21.90
C GLU A 394 0.61 -11.01 23.38
#